data_1e0fa0528dab2df994fff231cb1d47cd
#
_entry.id   1e0fa0528dab2df994fff231cb1d47cd
#
_cell.length_a   1.000
_cell.length_b   1.000
_cell.length_c   1.000
_cell.angle_alpha   90.00
_cell.angle_beta   90.00
_cell.angle_gamma   90.00
#
_symmetry.space_group_name_H-M   'P 1'
#
loop_
_entity.id
_entity.type
_entity.pdbx_description
1 polymer ?
#
loop_
_entity_poly.entity_id
_entity_poly.type
_entity_poly.pdbx_seq_one_letter_code
_entity_poly.pdbx_strand_id
1 'polypeptide(L)'
;MRHEDRVELSAMLAKVMSIYGKQITSGFVDVFFDALSGYDLESVRQGLNAHVQNPDSGQFPPKPADVVRLIDGTSHDQGMQAWSRVDKAVRRVGPYQSVVFDDAIVHRVIDEMGGWIKLCNSPSEEEYKFQGIEFSRRYRAFVIAGGAGSDYPRHLIGMTEAENNTGGFKKHLPPPVLIGDERGCLEVLKRGCDGRTFLTHSTKSVKQLLEDANRIGREG
;
A
#
# COMPACT_ATOMS: atom_id res chain seq x y z
N MET A 1 -21.29 0.72 0.23
CA MET A 1 -22.77 1.02 0.29
C MET A 1 -23.59 -0.25 0.15
N ARG A 2 -24.76 -0.32 0.81
CA ARG A 2 -25.75 -1.39 0.65
C ARG A 2 -26.78 -0.99 -0.39
N HIS A 3 -27.53 -1.96 -0.91
CA HIS A 3 -28.58 -1.65 -1.90
C HIS A 3 -29.65 -0.68 -1.39
N GLU A 4 -29.90 -0.68 -0.08
CA GLU A 4 -30.82 0.24 0.62
C GLU A 4 -30.36 1.71 0.53
N ASP A 5 -29.04 1.95 0.46
CA ASP A 5 -28.45 3.28 0.41
C ASP A 5 -28.66 3.99 -0.94
N ARG A 6 -29.12 3.26 -1.96
CA ARG A 6 -29.30 3.78 -3.33
C ARG A 6 -30.30 4.93 -3.42
N VAL A 7 -31.38 4.86 -2.65
CA VAL A 7 -32.41 5.92 -2.63
C VAL A 7 -31.83 7.21 -2.05
N GLU A 8 -31.07 7.09 -0.96
CA GLU A 8 -30.45 8.24 -0.32
C GLU A 8 -29.32 8.83 -1.17
N LEU A 9 -28.51 7.99 -1.81
CA LEU A 9 -27.51 8.41 -2.80
C LEU A 9 -28.16 9.19 -3.95
N SER A 10 -29.28 8.68 -4.49
CA SER A 10 -30.03 9.35 -5.55
C SER A 10 -30.50 10.76 -5.13
N ALA A 11 -31.03 10.88 -3.90
CA ALA A 11 -31.45 12.16 -3.36
C ALA A 11 -30.28 13.14 -3.19
N MET A 12 -29.12 12.65 -2.71
CA MET A 12 -27.91 13.47 -2.58
C MET A 12 -27.39 13.94 -3.94
N LEU A 13 -27.31 13.03 -4.91
CA LEU A 13 -26.86 13.35 -6.27
C LEU A 13 -27.82 14.37 -6.94
N ALA A 14 -29.15 14.21 -6.77
CA ALA A 14 -30.12 15.16 -7.30
C ALA A 14 -29.90 16.58 -6.74
N LYS A 15 -29.65 16.69 -5.43
CA LYS A 15 -29.37 18.00 -4.79
C LYS A 15 -28.05 18.61 -5.32
N VAL A 16 -27.00 17.83 -5.42
CA VAL A 16 -25.71 18.32 -5.93
C VAL A 16 -25.83 18.73 -7.40
N MET A 17 -26.44 17.89 -8.25
CA MET A 17 -26.57 18.18 -9.68
C MET A 17 -27.49 19.36 -9.98
N SER A 18 -28.47 19.65 -9.10
CA SER A 18 -29.33 20.83 -9.23
C SER A 18 -28.56 22.15 -9.17
N ILE A 19 -27.44 22.22 -8.43
CA ILE A 19 -26.55 23.39 -8.37
C ILE A 19 -26.00 23.74 -9.75
N TYR A 20 -25.78 22.71 -10.57
CA TYR A 20 -25.24 22.82 -11.94
C TYR A 20 -26.35 22.87 -13.00
N GLY A 21 -27.61 22.99 -12.59
CA GLY A 21 -28.75 23.01 -13.52
C GLY A 21 -28.98 21.69 -14.26
N LYS A 22 -28.49 20.57 -13.73
CA LYS A 22 -28.59 19.25 -14.38
C LYS A 22 -29.58 18.33 -13.65
N GLN A 23 -30.36 17.60 -14.43
CA GLN A 23 -31.20 16.52 -13.94
C GLN A 23 -30.44 15.19 -13.98
N ILE A 24 -30.73 14.31 -13.03
CA ILE A 24 -30.13 12.96 -13.00
C ILE A 24 -31.10 11.95 -13.61
N THR A 25 -30.51 10.90 -14.20
CA THR A 25 -31.25 9.73 -14.70
C THR A 25 -30.97 8.52 -13.81
N SER A 26 -31.78 7.48 -13.89
CA SER A 26 -31.49 6.22 -13.18
C SER A 26 -30.12 5.65 -13.55
N GLY A 27 -29.76 5.67 -14.84
CA GLY A 27 -28.44 5.20 -15.29
C GLY A 27 -27.28 6.02 -14.72
N PHE A 28 -27.47 7.33 -14.52
CA PHE A 28 -26.47 8.16 -13.84
C PHE A 28 -26.25 7.72 -12.38
N VAL A 29 -27.36 7.43 -11.68
CA VAL A 29 -27.31 6.93 -10.28
C VAL A 29 -26.63 5.57 -10.23
N ASP A 30 -26.92 4.68 -11.20
CA ASP A 30 -26.31 3.35 -11.27
C ASP A 30 -24.79 3.43 -11.39
N VAL A 31 -24.29 4.25 -12.31
CA VAL A 31 -22.84 4.46 -12.49
C VAL A 31 -22.18 4.96 -11.19
N PHE A 32 -22.82 5.91 -10.49
CA PHE A 32 -22.29 6.41 -9.22
C PHE A 32 -22.35 5.33 -8.13
N PHE A 33 -23.44 4.59 -8.04
CA PHE A 33 -23.62 3.53 -7.06
C PHE A 33 -22.57 2.43 -7.24
N ASP A 34 -22.36 1.97 -8.46
CA ASP A 34 -21.40 0.91 -8.78
C ASP A 34 -19.97 1.37 -8.48
N ALA A 35 -19.61 2.58 -8.94
CA ALA A 35 -18.27 3.13 -8.74
C ALA A 35 -17.93 3.42 -7.26
N LEU A 36 -18.94 3.73 -6.44
CA LEU A 36 -18.78 4.07 -5.02
C LEU A 36 -19.21 2.95 -4.07
N SER A 37 -19.50 1.76 -4.57
CA SER A 37 -20.01 0.61 -3.79
C SER A 37 -19.08 0.19 -2.64
N GLY A 38 -17.78 0.39 -2.77
CA GLY A 38 -16.76 0.10 -1.76
C GLY A 38 -16.75 1.06 -0.56
N TYR A 39 -17.46 2.19 -0.65
CA TYR A 39 -17.49 3.23 0.39
C TYR A 39 -18.80 3.17 1.18
N ASP A 40 -18.79 3.64 2.42
CA ASP A 40 -20.02 3.89 3.16
C ASP A 40 -20.69 5.19 2.69
N LEU A 41 -21.99 5.31 2.94
CA LEU A 41 -22.78 6.43 2.44
C LEU A 41 -22.37 7.77 3.05
N GLU A 42 -21.89 7.79 4.31
CA GLU A 42 -21.45 9.00 4.98
C GLU A 42 -20.14 9.52 4.37
N SER A 43 -19.19 8.65 4.05
CA SER A 43 -17.98 9.02 3.33
C SER A 43 -18.29 9.62 1.95
N VAL A 44 -19.25 9.03 1.22
CA VAL A 44 -19.71 9.56 -0.07
C VAL A 44 -20.35 10.93 0.08
N ARG A 45 -21.17 11.15 1.13
CA ARG A 45 -21.77 12.45 1.46
C ARG A 45 -20.69 13.51 1.70
N GLN A 46 -19.68 13.17 2.50
CA GLN A 46 -18.56 14.06 2.78
C GLN A 46 -17.76 14.39 1.52
N GLY A 47 -17.48 13.41 0.67
CA GLY A 47 -16.81 13.61 -0.61
C GLY A 47 -17.59 14.53 -1.57
N LEU A 48 -18.90 14.34 -1.68
CA LEU A 48 -19.77 15.22 -2.49
C LEU A 48 -19.80 16.65 -1.95
N ASN A 49 -19.91 16.81 -0.64
CA ASN A 49 -19.88 18.15 0.00
C ASN A 49 -18.52 18.82 -0.20
N ALA A 50 -17.43 18.09 -0.02
CA ALA A 50 -16.09 18.60 -0.26
C ALA A 50 -15.88 19.01 -1.73
N HIS A 51 -16.47 18.28 -2.69
CA HIS A 51 -16.44 18.65 -4.10
C HIS A 51 -17.12 20.01 -4.35
N VAL A 52 -18.33 20.17 -3.85
CA VAL A 52 -19.09 21.43 -4.01
C VAL A 52 -18.38 22.63 -3.36
N GLN A 53 -17.67 22.41 -2.26
CA GLN A 53 -16.91 23.44 -1.56
C GLN A 53 -15.53 23.73 -2.18
N ASN A 54 -15.06 22.90 -3.07
CA ASN A 54 -13.74 23.05 -3.67
C ASN A 54 -13.76 24.15 -4.75
N PRO A 55 -12.98 25.24 -4.59
CA PRO A 55 -13.01 26.37 -5.53
C PRO A 55 -12.51 26.01 -6.93
N ASP A 56 -11.64 24.97 -7.04
CA ASP A 56 -11.04 24.57 -8.32
C ASP A 56 -11.93 23.59 -9.08
N SER A 57 -12.39 22.52 -8.42
CA SER A 57 -13.19 21.46 -9.07
C SER A 57 -14.70 21.65 -8.94
N GLY A 58 -15.16 22.39 -7.93
CA GLY A 58 -16.58 22.60 -7.66
C GLY A 58 -17.33 23.48 -8.67
N GLN A 59 -16.63 24.04 -9.66
CA GLN A 59 -17.25 24.75 -10.80
C GLN A 59 -17.93 23.76 -11.77
N PHE A 60 -17.55 22.49 -11.74
CA PHE A 60 -18.03 21.45 -12.64
C PHE A 60 -18.85 20.40 -11.91
N PRO A 61 -19.84 19.75 -12.57
CA PRO A 61 -20.55 18.63 -11.96
C PRO A 61 -19.59 17.51 -11.56
N PRO A 62 -19.75 16.91 -10.37
CA PRO A 62 -18.88 15.84 -9.93
C PRO A 62 -18.98 14.59 -10.81
N LYS A 63 -17.85 13.93 -10.99
CA LYS A 63 -17.74 12.56 -11.51
C LYS A 63 -17.46 11.61 -10.35
N PRO A 64 -17.79 10.31 -10.45
CA PRO A 64 -17.44 9.35 -9.40
C PRO A 64 -15.97 9.42 -8.99
N ALA A 65 -15.04 9.56 -9.94
CA ALA A 65 -13.61 9.68 -9.68
C ALA A 65 -13.23 10.92 -8.86
N ASP A 66 -13.98 12.02 -8.97
CA ASP A 66 -13.74 13.23 -8.17
C ASP A 66 -14.13 12.99 -6.72
N VAL A 67 -15.22 12.25 -6.49
CA VAL A 67 -15.68 11.88 -5.15
C VAL A 67 -14.71 10.92 -4.50
N VAL A 68 -14.27 9.87 -5.20
CA VAL A 68 -13.24 8.94 -4.73
C VAL A 68 -11.97 9.69 -4.33
N ARG A 69 -11.50 10.61 -5.18
CA ARG A 69 -10.30 11.42 -4.88
C ARG A 69 -10.46 12.24 -3.61
N LEU A 70 -11.65 12.72 -3.29
CA LEU A 70 -11.90 13.53 -2.10
C LEU A 70 -12.08 12.69 -0.83
N ILE A 71 -12.47 11.42 -0.98
CA ILE A 71 -12.56 10.47 0.14
C ILE A 71 -11.17 9.92 0.48
N ASP A 72 -10.47 9.38 -0.51
CA ASP A 72 -9.23 8.62 -0.32
C ASP A 72 -7.96 9.47 -0.50
N GLY A 73 -8.08 10.68 -1.02
CA GLY A 73 -6.96 11.42 -1.57
C GLY A 73 -6.56 10.90 -2.96
N THR A 74 -5.52 11.49 -3.52
CA THR A 74 -4.93 10.94 -4.74
C THR A 74 -4.03 9.75 -4.39
N SER A 75 -3.83 8.83 -5.32
CA SER A 75 -2.85 7.74 -5.13
C SER A 75 -1.42 8.28 -4.88
N HIS A 76 -1.16 9.53 -5.29
CA HIS A 76 0.07 10.24 -4.97
C HIS A 76 0.12 10.64 -3.49
N ASP A 77 -0.96 11.22 -2.96
CA ASP A 77 -1.06 11.61 -1.55
C ASP A 77 -0.96 10.39 -0.64
N GLN A 78 -1.62 9.28 -1.01
CA GLN A 78 -1.52 8.01 -0.30
C GLN A 78 -0.08 7.48 -0.27
N GLY A 79 0.66 7.57 -1.38
CA GLY A 79 2.07 7.20 -1.43
C GLY A 79 2.95 8.05 -0.52
N MET A 80 2.72 9.37 -0.48
CA MET A 80 3.45 10.29 0.41
C MET A 80 3.11 10.05 1.88
N GLN A 81 1.84 9.80 2.22
CA GLN A 81 1.40 9.49 3.57
C GLN A 81 1.99 8.15 4.06
N ALA A 82 1.97 7.12 3.20
CA ALA A 82 2.60 5.84 3.49
C ALA A 82 4.10 6.00 3.74
N TRP A 83 4.82 6.78 2.90
CA TRP A 83 6.22 7.09 3.14
C TRP A 83 6.45 7.82 4.47
N SER A 84 5.63 8.80 4.81
CA SER A 84 5.74 9.51 6.10
C SER A 84 5.63 8.55 7.31
N ARG A 85 4.78 7.52 7.22
CA ARG A 85 4.69 6.47 8.25
C ARG A 85 5.95 5.60 8.29
N VAL A 86 6.49 5.24 7.13
CA VAL A 86 7.73 4.47 7.02
C VAL A 86 8.91 5.28 7.57
N ASP A 87 9.08 6.54 7.20
CA ASP A 87 10.13 7.42 7.70
C ASP A 87 10.12 7.55 9.22
N LYS A 88 8.94 7.75 9.81
CA LYS A 88 8.77 7.76 11.28
C LYS A 88 9.18 6.43 11.91
N ALA A 89 8.85 5.31 11.29
CA ALA A 89 9.21 3.99 11.78
C ALA A 89 10.72 3.75 11.68
N VAL A 90 11.36 4.11 10.57
CA VAL A 90 12.83 4.04 10.40
C VAL A 90 13.55 4.82 11.51
N ARG A 91 13.13 6.05 11.77
CA ARG A 91 13.75 6.90 12.81
C ARG A 91 13.49 6.41 14.23
N ARG A 92 12.35 5.78 14.50
CA ARG A 92 11.96 5.35 15.84
C ARG A 92 12.43 3.95 16.20
N VAL A 93 12.37 3.01 15.27
CA VAL A 93 12.65 1.59 15.48
C VAL A 93 14.06 1.23 15.05
N GLY A 94 14.50 1.77 13.90
CA GLY A 94 15.81 1.48 13.33
C GLY A 94 15.92 0.09 12.72
N PRO A 95 17.16 -0.32 12.32
CA PRO A 95 17.41 -1.53 11.55
C PRO A 95 17.37 -2.83 12.37
N TYR A 96 17.47 -2.76 13.71
CA TYR A 96 17.68 -3.94 14.54
C TYR A 96 16.43 -4.76 14.76
N GLN A 97 15.28 -4.12 14.93
CA GLN A 97 14.01 -4.80 15.23
C GLN A 97 13.21 -5.05 13.96
N SER A 98 12.56 -6.20 13.91
CA SER A 98 11.58 -6.51 12.87
C SER A 98 10.31 -5.67 13.07
N VAL A 99 9.63 -5.32 11.99
CA VAL A 99 8.43 -4.48 12.03
C VAL A 99 7.28 -5.08 11.23
N VAL A 100 6.06 -4.73 11.60
CA VAL A 100 4.84 -5.01 10.85
C VAL A 100 4.05 -3.73 10.70
N PHE A 101 3.74 -3.35 9.48
CA PHE A 101 2.81 -2.27 9.19
C PHE A 101 1.39 -2.81 9.02
N ASP A 102 0.41 -1.99 9.27
CA ASP A 102 -1.02 -2.27 9.04
C ASP A 102 -1.43 -2.25 7.56
N ASP A 103 -0.46 -2.12 6.66
CA ASP A 103 -0.65 -1.95 5.23
C ASP A 103 0.25 -2.92 4.44
N ALA A 104 -0.36 -3.88 3.78
CA ALA A 104 0.33 -4.90 2.98
C ALA A 104 1.12 -4.31 1.80
N ILE A 105 0.67 -3.16 1.23
CA ILE A 105 1.41 -2.49 0.14
C ILE A 105 2.74 -1.98 0.66
N VAL A 106 2.79 -1.46 1.89
CA VAL A 106 4.06 -1.02 2.51
C VAL A 106 5.04 -2.18 2.59
N HIS A 107 4.58 -3.36 3.04
CA HIS A 107 5.43 -4.56 3.10
C HIS A 107 5.97 -4.95 1.74
N ARG A 108 5.09 -5.00 0.73
CA ARG A 108 5.45 -5.35 -0.64
C ARG A 108 6.51 -4.40 -1.20
N VAL A 109 6.29 -3.10 -1.07
CA VAL A 109 7.20 -2.08 -1.62
C VAL A 109 8.56 -2.13 -0.94
N ILE A 110 8.61 -2.22 0.40
CA ILE A 110 9.88 -2.29 1.13
C ILE A 110 10.65 -3.55 0.76
N ASP A 111 9.98 -4.68 0.61
CA ASP A 111 10.60 -5.94 0.18
C ASP A 111 11.22 -5.81 -1.21
N GLU A 112 10.50 -5.27 -2.19
CA GLU A 112 11.01 -5.00 -3.55
C GLU A 112 12.16 -3.99 -3.60
N MET A 113 12.26 -3.10 -2.60
CA MET A 113 13.38 -2.16 -2.45
C MET A 113 14.60 -2.78 -1.76
N GLY A 114 14.53 -4.05 -1.36
CA GLY A 114 15.61 -4.81 -0.74
C GLY A 114 15.50 -4.99 0.76
N GLY A 115 14.31 -4.73 1.32
CA GLY A 115 13.95 -5.03 2.70
C GLY A 115 14.23 -3.91 3.70
N TRP A 116 13.76 -4.12 4.93
CA TRP A 116 13.80 -3.15 6.02
C TRP A 116 15.22 -2.73 6.42
N ILE A 117 16.13 -3.69 6.52
CA ILE A 117 17.52 -3.44 6.92
C ILE A 117 18.21 -2.49 5.95
N LYS A 118 18.02 -2.73 4.64
CA LYS A 118 18.62 -1.89 3.60
C LYS A 118 18.04 -0.47 3.62
N LEU A 119 16.73 -0.36 3.80
CA LEU A 119 16.05 0.93 3.90
C LEU A 119 16.56 1.75 5.09
N CYS A 120 16.72 1.12 6.26
CA CYS A 120 17.23 1.79 7.47
C CYS A 120 18.71 2.18 7.38
N ASN A 121 19.53 1.44 6.61
CA ASN A 121 20.97 1.66 6.48
C ASN A 121 21.31 2.41 5.17
N SER A 122 20.51 3.39 4.81
CA SER A 122 20.81 4.24 3.65
C SER A 122 22.15 4.97 3.84
N PRO A 123 23.05 4.93 2.85
CA PRO A 123 24.42 5.45 3.01
C PRO A 123 24.49 6.97 3.12
N SER A 124 23.48 7.69 2.61
CA SER A 124 23.39 9.15 2.69
C SER A 124 21.96 9.64 2.81
N GLU A 125 21.80 10.87 3.29
CA GLU A 125 20.46 11.50 3.36
C GLU A 125 19.87 11.77 1.97
N GLU A 126 20.69 12.00 0.98
CA GLU A 126 20.28 12.18 -0.41
C GLU A 126 19.71 10.87 -0.97
N GLU A 127 20.41 9.75 -0.75
CA GLU A 127 19.92 8.43 -1.16
C GLU A 127 18.63 8.06 -0.43
N TYR A 128 18.53 8.39 0.85
CA TYR A 128 17.31 8.19 1.61
C TYR A 128 16.12 8.99 1.06
N LYS A 129 16.34 10.23 0.61
CA LYS A 129 15.30 11.01 -0.09
C LYS A 129 14.88 10.35 -1.40
N PHE A 130 15.82 9.84 -2.19
CA PHE A 130 15.50 9.09 -3.42
C PHE A 130 14.71 7.82 -3.12
N GLN A 131 15.05 7.11 -2.06
CA GLN A 131 14.25 5.95 -1.61
C GLN A 131 12.82 6.35 -1.28
N GLY A 132 12.59 7.51 -0.67
CA GLY A 132 11.24 8.02 -0.40
C GLY A 132 10.42 8.30 -1.66
N ILE A 133 11.05 8.88 -2.68
CA ILE A 133 10.41 9.12 -3.99
C ILE A 133 10.07 7.78 -4.66
N GLU A 134 11.04 6.86 -4.68
CA GLU A 134 10.85 5.54 -5.30
C GLU A 134 9.80 4.71 -4.56
N PHE A 135 9.79 4.73 -3.22
CA PHE A 135 8.74 4.12 -2.41
C PHE A 135 7.36 4.65 -2.79
N SER A 136 7.19 5.97 -2.79
CA SER A 136 5.90 6.61 -3.10
C SER A 136 5.43 6.27 -4.51
N ARG A 137 6.34 6.20 -5.49
CA ARG A 137 6.05 5.80 -6.86
C ARG A 137 5.56 4.35 -6.96
N ARG A 138 6.24 3.41 -6.29
CA ARG A 138 5.87 1.98 -6.27
C ARG A 138 4.57 1.75 -5.51
N TYR A 139 4.41 2.40 -4.36
CA TYR A 139 3.19 2.34 -3.57
C TYR A 139 1.97 2.75 -4.41
N ARG A 140 2.07 3.87 -5.12
CA ARG A 140 1.03 4.34 -6.05
C ARG A 140 0.71 3.29 -7.13
N ALA A 141 1.72 2.64 -7.71
CA ALA A 141 1.50 1.61 -8.72
C ALA A 141 0.68 0.44 -8.16
N PHE A 142 0.96 -0.02 -6.94
CA PHE A 142 0.18 -1.06 -6.28
C PHE A 142 -1.24 -0.61 -5.91
N VAL A 143 -1.44 0.63 -5.46
CA VAL A 143 -2.79 1.18 -5.22
C VAL A 143 -3.61 1.13 -6.51
N ILE A 144 -3.05 1.58 -7.64
CA ILE A 144 -3.72 1.56 -8.95
C ILE A 144 -3.99 0.13 -9.42
N ALA A 145 -3.09 -0.81 -9.13
CA ALA A 145 -3.24 -2.23 -9.47
C ALA A 145 -4.24 -2.98 -8.57
N GLY A 146 -4.82 -2.34 -7.56
CA GLY A 146 -5.83 -2.92 -6.67
C GLY A 146 -5.26 -3.59 -5.41
N GLY A 147 -4.03 -3.27 -5.00
CA GLY A 147 -3.44 -3.72 -3.73
C GLY A 147 -2.11 -4.46 -3.85
N ALA A 148 -1.63 -4.99 -2.73
CA ALA A 148 -0.35 -5.72 -2.65
C ALA A 148 -0.39 -7.13 -3.28
N GLY A 149 -1.57 -7.64 -3.60
CA GLY A 149 -1.74 -9.05 -3.94
C GLY A 149 -1.55 -9.97 -2.72
N SER A 150 -1.25 -11.24 -2.95
CA SER A 150 -0.97 -12.23 -1.88
C SER A 150 0.53 -12.43 -1.62
N ASP A 151 1.38 -11.78 -2.36
CA ASP A 151 2.82 -12.02 -2.42
C ASP A 151 3.59 -10.88 -1.74
N TYR A 152 3.51 -10.81 -0.41
CA TYR A 152 4.23 -9.87 0.43
C TYR A 152 4.69 -10.54 1.73
N PRO A 153 5.83 -10.13 2.32
CA PRO A 153 6.32 -10.71 3.57
C PRO A 153 5.36 -10.36 4.73
N ARG A 154 5.05 -11.34 5.59
CA ARG A 154 4.19 -11.14 6.76
C ARG A 154 4.75 -10.11 7.74
N HIS A 155 6.07 -10.00 7.84
CA HIS A 155 6.79 -8.98 8.59
C HIS A 155 8.10 -8.64 7.88
N LEU A 156 8.62 -7.47 8.17
CA LEU A 156 9.87 -6.97 7.62
C LEU A 156 10.99 -7.27 8.62
N ILE A 157 11.95 -8.07 8.22
CA ILE A 157 12.99 -8.64 9.08
C ILE A 157 14.02 -7.57 9.46
N GLY A 158 14.31 -7.42 10.75
CA GLY A 158 15.39 -6.62 11.30
C GLY A 158 16.69 -7.40 11.46
N MET A 159 17.80 -6.69 11.73
CA MET A 159 19.14 -7.30 11.83
C MET A 159 19.22 -8.40 12.90
N THR A 160 18.61 -8.20 14.07
CA THR A 160 18.62 -9.19 15.16
C THR A 160 18.00 -10.51 14.71
N GLU A 161 16.89 -10.48 13.97
CA GLU A 161 16.27 -11.69 13.46
C GLU A 161 17.09 -12.30 12.31
N ALA A 162 17.62 -11.48 11.40
CA ALA A 162 18.45 -11.95 10.29
C ALA A 162 19.71 -12.68 10.77
N GLU A 163 20.41 -12.15 11.79
CA GLU A 163 21.58 -12.75 12.41
C GLU A 163 21.22 -14.05 13.14
N ASN A 164 20.13 -14.07 13.90
CA ASN A 164 19.68 -15.26 14.62
C ASN A 164 19.23 -16.40 13.68
N ASN A 165 18.67 -16.05 12.53
CA ASN A 165 18.30 -17.04 11.50
C ASN A 165 19.52 -17.73 10.89
N THR A 166 20.65 -17.03 10.76
CA THR A 166 21.93 -17.58 10.31
C THR A 166 22.68 -18.32 11.42
N GLY A 167 22.58 -17.85 12.68
CA GLY A 167 23.30 -18.42 13.83
C GLY A 167 22.62 -19.56 14.57
N GLY A 168 21.41 -19.95 14.19
CA GLY A 168 20.69 -21.08 14.83
C GLY A 168 20.02 -20.75 16.19
N PHE A 169 20.07 -19.51 16.67
CA PHE A 169 19.53 -19.06 17.96
C PHE A 169 18.04 -18.70 17.92
N LYS A 170 17.19 -19.59 17.44
CA LYS A 170 15.75 -19.30 17.21
C LYS A 170 14.91 -19.05 18.45
N LYS A 171 15.42 -19.24 19.66
CA LYS A 171 14.59 -19.34 20.87
C LYS A 171 14.19 -18.01 21.54
N HIS A 172 14.78 -16.86 21.15
CA HIS A 172 14.57 -15.58 21.88
C HIS A 172 14.45 -14.38 20.96
N LEU A 173 13.74 -14.52 19.82
CA LEU A 173 13.45 -13.37 18.98
C LEU A 173 12.37 -12.49 19.63
N PRO A 174 12.62 -11.20 19.81
CA PRO A 174 11.56 -10.30 20.23
C PRO A 174 10.46 -10.26 19.16
N PRO A 175 9.20 -10.10 19.57
CA PRO A 175 8.12 -9.94 18.62
C PRO A 175 8.36 -8.69 17.74
N PRO A 176 7.93 -8.71 16.48
CA PRO A 176 8.05 -7.55 15.62
C PRO A 176 7.25 -6.37 16.17
N VAL A 177 7.76 -5.16 15.96
CA VAL A 177 7.10 -3.92 16.38
C VAL A 177 5.93 -3.63 15.44
N LEU A 178 4.74 -3.43 15.98
CA LEU A 178 3.54 -3.08 15.22
C LEU A 178 3.53 -1.57 14.93
N ILE A 179 3.29 -1.20 13.67
CA ILE A 179 3.28 0.17 13.17
C ILE A 179 1.91 0.46 12.53
N GLY A 180 1.09 1.26 13.19
CA GLY A 180 -0.26 1.59 12.76
C GLY A 180 -1.33 0.94 13.62
N ASP A 181 -2.47 0.57 13.01
CA ASP A 181 -3.55 -0.12 13.70
C ASP A 181 -3.19 -1.58 14.01
N GLU A 182 -3.37 -1.97 15.27
CA GLU A 182 -2.99 -3.32 15.74
C GLU A 182 -3.76 -4.42 14.98
N ARG A 183 -5.05 -4.23 14.71
CA ARG A 183 -5.87 -5.21 13.98
C ARG A 183 -5.39 -5.35 12.54
N GLY A 184 -5.09 -4.22 11.88
CA GLY A 184 -4.51 -4.19 10.54
C GLY A 184 -3.17 -4.94 10.49
N CYS A 185 -2.27 -4.69 11.44
CA CYS A 185 -0.99 -5.41 11.56
C CYS A 185 -1.18 -6.92 11.71
N LEU A 186 -2.13 -7.35 12.55
CA LEU A 186 -2.43 -8.78 12.72
C LEU A 186 -3.02 -9.43 11.45
N GLU A 187 -3.80 -8.69 10.67
CA GLU A 187 -4.29 -9.17 9.38
C GLU A 187 -3.15 -9.34 8.36
N VAL A 188 -2.24 -8.37 8.28
CA VAL A 188 -1.05 -8.44 7.42
C VAL A 188 -0.19 -9.65 7.81
N LEU A 189 0.05 -9.85 9.11
CA LEU A 189 0.77 -11.02 9.62
C LEU A 189 0.13 -12.36 9.21
N LYS A 190 -1.19 -12.44 9.24
CA LYS A 190 -1.93 -13.68 8.90
C LYS A 190 -1.93 -13.99 7.42
N ARG A 191 -2.01 -12.97 6.57
CA ARG A 191 -2.16 -13.12 5.12
C ARG A 191 -0.84 -13.14 4.35
N GLY A 192 0.20 -12.56 4.91
CA GLY A 192 1.53 -12.47 4.27
C GLY A 192 2.28 -13.80 4.26
N CYS A 193 3.23 -13.92 3.37
CA CYS A 193 4.12 -15.07 3.21
C CYS A 193 5.29 -15.01 4.20
N ASP A 194 5.86 -16.17 4.54
CA ASP A 194 7.14 -16.20 5.26
C ASP A 194 8.24 -15.66 4.33
N GLY A 195 8.92 -14.60 4.76
CA GLY A 195 9.93 -13.87 3.96
C GLY A 195 11.13 -14.69 3.46
N ARG A 196 11.17 -15.99 3.75
CA ARG A 196 12.14 -16.94 3.18
C ARG A 196 11.86 -17.29 1.72
N THR A 197 10.66 -17.08 1.22
CA THR A 197 10.27 -17.50 -0.15
C THR A 197 10.90 -16.57 -1.20
N PHE A 198 11.18 -15.32 -0.86
CA PHE A 198 11.75 -14.32 -1.78
C PHE A 198 13.27 -14.45 -1.99
N LEU A 199 14.01 -14.87 -0.96
CA LEU A 199 15.46 -15.10 -1.09
C LEU A 199 15.81 -16.34 -1.91
N THR A 200 14.87 -17.29 -2.10
CA THR A 200 15.11 -18.51 -2.86
C THR A 200 14.86 -18.39 -4.36
N HIS A 201 14.14 -17.38 -4.83
CA HIS A 201 13.89 -17.16 -6.26
C HIS A 201 14.95 -16.29 -6.98
N SER A 202 15.82 -15.60 -6.24
CA SER A 202 16.80 -14.67 -6.85
C SER A 202 18.27 -15.06 -6.67
N THR A 203 18.59 -16.16 -5.97
CA THR A 203 19.99 -16.61 -5.89
C THR A 203 20.09 -18.09 -6.21
N LYS A 204 20.22 -18.42 -7.49
CA LYS A 204 21.06 -19.56 -7.83
C LYS A 204 22.40 -19.30 -7.14
N SER A 205 22.76 -20.15 -6.19
CA SER A 205 24.07 -20.07 -5.53
C SER A 205 25.14 -19.96 -6.61
N VAL A 206 26.19 -19.13 -6.39
CA VAL A 206 27.34 -19.02 -7.30
C VAL A 206 27.85 -20.42 -7.65
N LYS A 207 27.71 -21.39 -6.73
CA LYS A 207 28.00 -22.78 -6.91
C LYS A 207 27.14 -23.46 -7.99
N GLN A 208 25.82 -23.18 -8.01
CA GLN A 208 24.90 -23.68 -9.04
C GLN A 208 25.13 -23.06 -10.42
N LEU A 209 25.48 -21.76 -10.46
CA LEU A 209 25.83 -21.09 -11.71
C LEU A 209 27.16 -21.64 -12.29
N LEU A 210 28.12 -21.97 -11.43
CA LEU A 210 29.39 -22.63 -11.85
C LEU A 210 29.17 -24.09 -12.28
N GLU A 211 28.25 -24.81 -11.64
CA GLU A 211 27.87 -26.17 -12.04
C GLU A 211 27.12 -26.19 -13.38
N ASP A 212 26.18 -25.27 -13.59
CA ASP A 212 25.47 -25.07 -14.85
C ASP A 212 26.42 -24.65 -15.99
N ALA A 213 27.37 -23.76 -15.73
CA ALA A 213 28.38 -23.35 -16.71
C ALA A 213 29.35 -24.49 -17.10
N ASN A 214 29.77 -25.30 -16.13
CA ASN A 214 30.61 -26.49 -16.40
C ASN A 214 29.88 -27.62 -17.12
N ARG A 215 28.56 -27.69 -17.02
CA ARG A 215 27.73 -28.65 -17.73
C ARG A 215 27.58 -28.29 -19.21
N ILE A 216 27.37 -27.00 -19.51
CA ILE A 216 27.27 -26.47 -20.89
C ILE A 216 28.63 -26.60 -21.63
N GLY A 217 29.73 -26.42 -20.92
CA GLY A 217 31.09 -26.54 -21.49
C GLY A 217 31.58 -27.99 -21.76
N ARG A 218 30.80 -29.04 -21.41
CA ARG A 218 31.13 -30.46 -21.66
C ARG A 218 30.29 -31.08 -22.75
N GLU A 219 29.28 -30.37 -23.27
CA GLU A 219 28.39 -30.88 -24.34
C GLU A 219 28.64 -30.15 -25.69
N GLY A 220 29.78 -29.42 -25.83
CA GLY A 220 30.22 -28.71 -27.02
C GLY A 220 31.60 -29.33 -27.49
#